data_0c15af25c6eaf8744674873cd87777e4
#
_entry.id   0c15af25c6eaf8744674873cd87777e4
#
_cell.length_a   1.000
_cell.length_b   1.000
_cell.length_c   1.000
_cell.angle_alpha   90.00
_cell.angle_beta   90.00
_cell.angle_gamma   90.00
#
_symmetry.space_group_name_H-M   'P 1'
#
loop_
_entity.id
_entity.type
_entity.pdbx_description
1 polymer ?
#
loop_
_entity_poly.entity_id
_entity_poly.type
_entity_poly.pdbx_seq_one_letter_code
_entity_poly.pdbx_strand_id
1 'polypeptide(L)'
;MTIYLMEIVVILVLGVITGVSRGDAERRCFIILACLVLFAFSGLRSYAVGVDTLQYWNAYLTAWMAHSWYETGFLYLLRALNVVSPNPQLLLLFTSAVMTACVGYVVYKSDCNPVLALFLYVTLLTYASFMNLMRQGIAAAIIIAAIPWLESGKRIRFAAAVIFGSLFHSTAIVMLALIPLSALAPTKKVMLGYGVVALALALSP
;
A
#
# COMPACT_ATOMS: atom_id res chain seq x y z
N MET A 1 -3.43 -1.27 20.51
CA MET A 1 -2.31 -2.23 20.60
C MET A 1 -2.77 -3.69 20.47
N THR A 2 -3.80 -4.11 21.16
CA THR A 2 -4.31 -5.51 21.17
C THR A 2 -4.67 -6.05 19.78
N ILE A 3 -5.28 -5.24 18.91
CA ILE A 3 -5.69 -5.66 17.54
C ILE A 3 -4.46 -6.02 16.70
N TYR A 4 -3.42 -5.19 16.68
CA TYR A 4 -2.20 -5.48 15.91
C TYR A 4 -1.47 -6.72 16.41
N LEU A 5 -1.49 -7.00 17.72
CA LEU A 5 -0.95 -8.25 18.26
C LEU A 5 -1.76 -9.45 17.79
N MET A 6 -3.08 -9.35 17.74
CA MET A 6 -3.95 -10.40 17.17
C MET A 6 -3.64 -10.65 15.70
N GLU A 7 -3.50 -9.61 14.88
CA GLU A 7 -3.14 -9.73 13.46
C GLU A 7 -1.80 -10.44 13.28
N ILE A 8 -0.79 -10.08 14.07
CA ILE A 8 0.52 -10.72 14.05
C ILE A 8 0.40 -12.21 14.40
N VAL A 9 -0.30 -12.53 15.49
CA VAL A 9 -0.50 -13.93 15.91
C VAL A 9 -1.22 -14.72 14.82
N VAL A 10 -2.28 -14.15 14.23
CA VAL A 10 -3.03 -14.82 13.16
C VAL A 10 -2.15 -15.06 11.94
N ILE A 11 -1.33 -14.10 11.51
CA ILE A 11 -0.39 -14.29 10.39
C ILE A 11 0.59 -15.43 10.68
N LEU A 12 1.18 -15.48 11.88
CA LEU A 12 2.13 -16.54 12.25
C LEU A 12 1.45 -17.92 12.30
N VAL A 13 0.26 -17.99 12.91
CA VAL A 13 -0.53 -19.23 12.98
C VAL A 13 -0.94 -19.71 11.59
N LEU A 14 -1.39 -18.81 10.72
CA LEU A 14 -1.69 -19.15 9.32
C LEU A 14 -0.45 -19.68 8.59
N GLY A 15 0.72 -19.08 8.82
CA GLY A 15 1.98 -19.56 8.23
C GLY A 15 2.31 -21.01 8.60
N VAL A 16 2.02 -21.39 9.85
CA VAL A 16 2.21 -22.77 10.33
C VAL A 16 1.14 -23.71 9.74
N ILE A 17 -0.14 -23.33 9.83
CA ILE A 17 -1.27 -24.18 9.41
C ILE A 17 -1.22 -24.44 7.91
N THR A 18 -0.93 -23.43 7.09
CA THR A 18 -0.88 -23.61 5.62
C THR A 18 0.35 -24.37 5.16
N GLY A 19 1.37 -24.53 6.02
CA GLY A 19 2.61 -25.19 5.62
C GLY A 19 3.32 -24.44 4.50
N VAL A 20 3.38 -23.13 4.57
CA VAL A 20 3.86 -22.18 3.54
C VAL A 20 5.21 -22.52 2.91
N SER A 21 6.04 -23.30 3.59
CA SER A 21 7.36 -23.75 3.12
C SER A 21 7.32 -25.03 2.27
N ARG A 22 6.15 -25.65 2.10
CA ARG A 22 6.01 -26.94 1.42
C ARG A 22 5.93 -26.82 -0.10
N GLY A 23 5.34 -25.73 -0.61
CA GLY A 23 5.20 -25.52 -2.05
C GLY A 23 4.48 -24.23 -2.43
N ASP A 24 4.33 -24.02 -3.74
CA ASP A 24 3.71 -22.80 -4.30
C ASP A 24 2.21 -22.69 -4.02
N ALA A 25 1.51 -23.82 -3.91
CA ALA A 25 0.08 -23.83 -3.62
C ALA A 25 -0.18 -23.37 -2.19
N GLU A 26 0.58 -23.88 -1.24
CA GLU A 26 0.54 -23.53 0.18
C GLU A 26 0.94 -22.08 0.40
N ARG A 27 1.98 -21.63 -0.32
CA ARG A 27 2.41 -20.21 -0.33
C ARG A 27 1.29 -19.29 -0.80
N ARG A 28 0.61 -19.62 -1.90
CA ARG A 28 -0.53 -18.83 -2.41
C ARG A 28 -1.70 -18.84 -1.42
N CYS A 29 -2.04 -20.00 -0.89
CA CYS A 29 -3.09 -20.15 0.11
C CYS A 29 -2.83 -19.26 1.34
N PHE A 30 -1.61 -19.28 1.87
CA PHE A 30 -1.20 -18.41 2.98
C PHE A 30 -1.38 -16.94 2.64
N ILE A 31 -0.85 -16.46 1.49
CA ILE A 31 -0.92 -15.06 1.10
C ILE A 31 -2.37 -14.61 0.99
N ILE A 32 -3.23 -15.40 0.36
CA ILE A 32 -4.66 -15.09 0.19
C ILE A 32 -5.34 -14.97 1.55
N LEU A 33 -5.17 -15.98 2.43
CA LEU A 33 -5.81 -16.00 3.74
C LEU A 33 -5.32 -14.83 4.63
N ALA A 34 -4.02 -14.58 4.65
CA ALA A 34 -3.46 -13.47 5.41
C ALA A 34 -3.94 -12.11 4.89
N CYS A 35 -3.98 -11.92 3.56
CA CYS A 35 -4.54 -10.69 2.97
C CYS A 35 -6.03 -10.54 3.26
N LEU A 36 -6.83 -11.60 3.26
CA LEU A 36 -8.25 -11.55 3.63
C LEU A 36 -8.43 -11.15 5.09
N VAL A 37 -7.59 -11.65 5.99
CA VAL A 37 -7.60 -11.25 7.41
C VAL A 37 -7.26 -9.76 7.53
N LEU A 38 -6.17 -9.30 6.94
CA LEU A 38 -5.78 -7.87 6.96
C LEU A 38 -6.84 -6.98 6.33
N PHE A 39 -7.44 -7.42 5.21
CA PHE A 39 -8.58 -6.73 4.60
C PHE A 39 -9.77 -6.63 5.54
N ALA A 40 -10.16 -7.72 6.22
CA ALA A 40 -11.29 -7.71 7.14
C ALA A 40 -11.06 -6.74 8.31
N PHE A 41 -9.88 -6.78 8.93
CA PHE A 41 -9.55 -5.87 10.04
C PHE A 41 -9.55 -4.40 9.60
N SER A 42 -8.93 -4.08 8.47
CA SER A 42 -8.86 -2.70 7.98
C SER A 42 -10.15 -2.22 7.33
N GLY A 43 -10.84 -3.07 6.58
CA GLY A 43 -12.04 -2.70 5.83
C GLY A 43 -13.31 -2.64 6.68
N LEU A 44 -13.40 -3.46 7.73
CA LEU A 44 -14.56 -3.50 8.62
C LEU A 44 -14.39 -2.64 9.89
N ARG A 45 -13.27 -1.89 9.97
CA ARG A 45 -13.02 -1.02 11.13
C ARG A 45 -14.08 0.08 11.25
N SER A 46 -14.30 0.55 12.49
CA SER A 46 -15.10 1.74 12.76
C SER A 46 -14.41 3.01 12.25
N TYR A 47 -15.17 4.04 11.91
CA TYR A 47 -14.67 5.38 11.61
C TYR A 47 -13.84 6.00 12.75
N ALA A 48 -13.99 5.52 13.97
CA ALA A 48 -13.22 5.96 15.14
C ALA A 48 -11.81 5.33 15.21
N VAL A 49 -11.49 4.37 14.33
CA VAL A 49 -10.19 3.72 14.27
C VAL A 49 -9.31 4.39 13.21
N GLY A 50 -8.24 5.03 13.68
CA GLY A 50 -7.31 5.81 12.84
C GLY A 50 -7.55 7.32 12.93
N VAL A 51 -6.47 8.07 12.90
CA VAL A 51 -6.49 9.54 13.12
C VAL A 51 -7.31 10.24 12.03
N ASP A 52 -7.08 9.87 10.75
CA ASP A 52 -7.70 10.56 9.60
C ASP A 52 -8.97 9.87 9.09
N THR A 53 -9.35 8.72 9.66
CA THR A 53 -10.50 7.94 9.16
C THR A 53 -11.79 8.74 9.20
N LEU A 54 -12.05 9.48 10.28
CA LEU A 54 -13.23 10.32 10.41
C LEU A 54 -13.28 11.43 9.35
N GLN A 55 -12.12 12.01 9.00
CA GLN A 55 -12.04 13.03 7.94
C GLN A 55 -12.44 12.44 6.57
N TYR A 56 -11.95 11.26 6.23
CA TYR A 56 -12.32 10.57 4.97
C TYR A 56 -13.78 10.10 4.98
N TRP A 57 -14.28 9.68 6.14
CA TRP A 57 -15.69 9.33 6.32
C TRP A 57 -16.60 10.52 6.00
N ASN A 58 -16.30 11.69 6.57
CA ASN A 58 -17.04 12.91 6.31
C ASN A 58 -16.89 13.41 4.86
N ALA A 59 -15.70 13.29 4.28
CA ALA A 59 -15.47 13.59 2.88
C ALA A 59 -16.32 12.71 1.94
N TYR A 60 -16.53 11.45 2.30
CA TYR A 60 -17.39 10.56 1.54
C TYR A 60 -18.86 10.99 1.60
N LEU A 61 -19.36 11.35 2.78
CA LEU A 61 -20.74 11.84 2.95
C LEU A 61 -21.00 13.13 2.17
N THR A 62 -19.95 13.94 1.96
CA THR A 62 -19.99 15.22 1.22
C THR A 62 -19.28 15.15 -0.13
N ALA A 63 -19.22 13.95 -0.76
CA ALA A 63 -18.42 13.69 -1.97
C ALA A 63 -18.78 14.62 -3.16
N TRP A 64 -20.00 15.13 -3.20
CA TRP A 64 -20.50 16.03 -4.25
C TRP A 64 -20.26 17.51 -3.96
N MET A 65 -19.77 17.86 -2.77
CA MET A 65 -19.33 19.21 -2.45
C MET A 65 -17.92 19.47 -2.99
N ALA A 66 -17.49 20.73 -3.03
CA ALA A 66 -16.14 21.08 -3.44
C ALA A 66 -15.14 20.77 -2.32
N HIS A 67 -14.19 19.90 -2.60
CA HIS A 67 -13.07 19.58 -1.72
C HIS A 67 -11.76 19.94 -2.44
N SER A 68 -11.36 21.21 -2.37
CA SER A 68 -10.22 21.76 -3.13
C SER A 68 -8.86 21.21 -2.72
N TRP A 69 -8.77 20.56 -1.55
CA TRP A 69 -7.52 20.00 -1.00
C TRP A 69 -7.32 18.50 -1.30
N TYR A 70 -8.26 17.85 -1.97
CA TYR A 70 -8.10 16.48 -2.41
C TYR A 70 -7.69 16.41 -3.88
N GLU A 71 -6.80 15.47 -4.20
CA GLU A 71 -6.42 15.19 -5.57
C GLU A 71 -7.61 14.65 -6.38
N THR A 72 -7.59 14.97 -7.65
CA THR A 72 -8.69 14.70 -8.60
C THR A 72 -9.09 13.22 -8.63
N GLY A 73 -8.12 12.31 -8.65
CA GLY A 73 -8.39 10.85 -8.67
C GLY A 73 -9.10 10.38 -7.41
N PHE A 74 -8.71 10.92 -6.24
CA PHE A 74 -9.39 10.58 -5.00
C PHE A 74 -10.83 11.12 -4.96
N LEU A 75 -11.07 12.33 -5.45
CA LEU A 75 -12.43 12.90 -5.56
C LEU A 75 -13.32 12.07 -6.48
N TYR A 76 -12.81 11.65 -7.64
CA TYR A 76 -13.57 10.76 -8.53
C TYR A 76 -13.85 9.41 -7.88
N LEU A 77 -12.90 8.85 -7.12
CA LEU A 77 -13.11 7.62 -6.35
C LEU A 77 -14.25 7.78 -5.34
N LEU A 78 -14.23 8.86 -4.53
CA LEU A 78 -15.29 9.13 -3.55
C LEU A 78 -16.66 9.18 -4.23
N ARG A 79 -16.78 9.92 -5.34
CA ARG A 79 -18.03 10.07 -6.09
C ARG A 79 -18.49 8.76 -6.71
N ALA A 80 -17.58 8.02 -7.34
CA ALA A 80 -17.89 6.73 -7.94
C ALA A 80 -18.42 5.72 -6.91
N LEU A 81 -17.76 5.64 -5.75
CA LEU A 81 -18.21 4.75 -4.68
C LEU A 81 -19.52 5.24 -4.04
N ASN A 82 -19.73 6.56 -3.90
CA ASN A 82 -20.94 7.15 -3.35
C ASN A 82 -22.18 6.90 -4.23
N VAL A 83 -22.01 6.81 -5.57
CA VAL A 83 -23.06 6.39 -6.49
C VAL A 83 -23.49 4.94 -6.24
N VAL A 84 -22.53 4.05 -5.87
CA VAL A 84 -22.83 2.63 -5.59
C VAL A 84 -23.52 2.47 -4.24
N SER A 85 -23.06 3.20 -3.22
CA SER A 85 -23.65 3.17 -1.89
C SER A 85 -23.40 4.48 -1.15
N PRO A 86 -24.41 5.07 -0.48
CA PRO A 86 -24.20 6.25 0.36
C PRO A 86 -23.46 5.93 1.67
N ASN A 87 -23.22 4.65 1.99
CA ASN A 87 -22.55 4.23 3.23
C ASN A 87 -21.02 4.39 3.10
N PRO A 88 -20.38 5.25 3.92
CA PRO A 88 -18.93 5.46 3.89
C PRO A 88 -18.09 4.21 4.19
N GLN A 89 -18.68 3.17 4.79
CA GLN A 89 -17.99 1.90 5.00
C GLN A 89 -17.47 1.31 3.67
N LEU A 90 -18.13 1.61 2.55
CA LEU A 90 -17.69 1.18 1.22
C LEU A 90 -16.31 1.75 0.86
N LEU A 91 -15.99 2.98 1.28
CA LEU A 91 -14.66 3.56 1.09
C LEU A 91 -13.60 2.77 1.85
N LEU A 92 -13.88 2.42 3.12
CA LEU A 92 -12.94 1.64 3.94
C LEU A 92 -12.70 0.25 3.36
N LEU A 93 -13.75 -0.41 2.92
CA LEU A 93 -13.67 -1.71 2.26
C LEU A 93 -12.87 -1.62 0.95
N PHE A 94 -13.19 -0.66 0.09
CA PHE A 94 -12.52 -0.51 -1.20
C PHE A 94 -11.02 -0.21 -1.04
N THR A 95 -10.68 0.78 -0.21
CA THR A 95 -9.28 1.16 0.00
C THR A 95 -8.48 0.03 0.64
N SER A 96 -9.05 -0.68 1.61
CA SER A 96 -8.43 -1.86 2.23
C SER A 96 -8.21 -2.98 1.22
N ALA A 97 -9.20 -3.25 0.36
CA ALA A 97 -9.08 -4.28 -0.69
C ALA A 97 -7.93 -3.95 -1.66
N VAL A 98 -7.87 -2.69 -2.15
CA VAL A 98 -6.79 -2.27 -3.06
C VAL A 98 -5.43 -2.40 -2.40
N MET A 99 -5.26 -1.89 -1.18
CA MET A 99 -3.97 -1.90 -0.48
C MET A 99 -3.50 -3.32 -0.17
N THR A 100 -4.38 -4.16 0.38
CA THR A 100 -4.01 -5.54 0.73
C THR A 100 -3.78 -6.41 -0.50
N ALA A 101 -4.56 -6.23 -1.58
CA ALA A 101 -4.35 -6.94 -2.84
C ALA A 101 -3.01 -6.56 -3.50
N CYS A 102 -2.64 -5.28 -3.53
CA CYS A 102 -1.36 -4.82 -4.06
C CYS A 102 -0.18 -5.38 -3.26
N VAL A 103 -0.24 -5.33 -1.93
CA VAL A 103 0.80 -5.90 -1.07
C VAL A 103 0.90 -7.42 -1.25
N GLY A 104 -0.24 -8.12 -1.24
CA GLY A 104 -0.28 -9.57 -1.49
C GLY A 104 0.29 -9.96 -2.85
N TYR A 105 -0.01 -9.16 -3.90
CA TYR A 105 0.55 -9.37 -5.23
C TYR A 105 2.08 -9.26 -5.24
N VAL A 106 2.64 -8.25 -4.58
CA VAL A 106 4.10 -8.08 -4.51
C VAL A 106 4.75 -9.20 -3.72
N VAL A 107 4.20 -9.56 -2.57
CA VAL A 107 4.69 -10.69 -1.77
C VAL A 107 4.63 -12.00 -2.57
N TYR A 108 3.59 -12.17 -3.39
CA TYR A 108 3.48 -13.33 -4.29
C TYR A 108 4.55 -13.34 -5.39
N LYS A 109 4.86 -12.16 -5.97
CA LYS A 109 5.85 -12.02 -7.05
C LYS A 109 7.29 -12.02 -6.58
N SER A 110 7.54 -11.70 -5.32
CA SER A 110 8.89 -11.65 -4.75
C SER A 110 9.33 -13.04 -4.27
N ASP A 111 10.64 -13.34 -4.36
CA ASP A 111 11.24 -14.57 -3.83
C ASP A 111 11.46 -14.52 -2.30
N CYS A 112 10.72 -13.67 -1.59
CA CYS A 112 10.83 -13.52 -0.15
C CYS A 112 10.00 -14.55 0.62
N ASN A 113 10.32 -14.74 1.90
CA ASN A 113 9.46 -15.48 2.82
C ASN A 113 8.17 -14.67 3.06
N PRO A 114 6.98 -15.16 2.65
CA PRO A 114 5.75 -14.39 2.71
C PRO A 114 5.27 -14.15 4.16
N VAL A 115 5.58 -15.05 5.09
CA VAL A 115 5.24 -14.86 6.50
C VAL A 115 6.03 -13.69 7.08
N LEU A 116 7.35 -13.66 6.82
CA LEU A 116 8.19 -12.57 7.26
C LEU A 116 7.79 -11.23 6.61
N ALA A 117 7.47 -11.25 5.31
CA ALA A 117 7.05 -10.04 4.59
C ALA A 117 5.77 -9.42 5.19
N LEU A 118 4.73 -10.23 5.41
CA LEU A 118 3.48 -9.73 6.00
C LEU A 118 3.63 -9.42 7.50
N PHE A 119 4.45 -10.16 8.23
CA PHE A 119 4.82 -9.83 9.61
C PHE A 119 5.47 -8.43 9.68
N LEU A 120 6.46 -8.15 8.82
CA LEU A 120 7.11 -6.84 8.76
C LEU A 120 6.15 -5.73 8.29
N TYR A 121 5.26 -6.03 7.36
CA TYR A 121 4.24 -5.08 6.88
C TYR A 121 3.36 -4.55 8.02
N VAL A 122 3.00 -5.42 8.97
CA VAL A 122 2.21 -5.03 10.15
C VAL A 122 3.09 -4.41 11.23
N THR A 123 4.25 -5.02 11.57
CA THR A 123 5.08 -4.60 12.71
C THR A 123 5.84 -3.30 12.46
N LEU A 124 6.20 -2.98 11.20
CA LEU A 124 6.80 -1.70 10.83
C LEU A 124 5.76 -0.58 10.65
N LEU A 125 4.52 -0.81 11.07
CA LEU A 125 3.41 0.14 11.02
C LEU A 125 3.01 0.60 9.60
N THR A 126 3.53 -0.02 8.54
CA THR A 126 3.15 0.32 7.16
C THR A 126 1.66 0.07 6.93
N TYR A 127 1.15 -1.06 7.42
CA TYR A 127 -0.26 -1.39 7.38
C TYR A 127 -1.13 -0.35 8.12
N ALA A 128 -0.73 0.04 9.34
CA ALA A 128 -1.42 1.07 10.11
C ALA A 128 -1.38 2.44 9.42
N SER A 129 -0.22 2.80 8.84
CA SER A 129 -0.05 4.04 8.08
C SER A 129 -0.97 4.08 6.85
N PHE A 130 -1.12 2.98 6.13
CA PHE A 130 -2.02 2.89 4.98
C PHE A 130 -3.49 3.07 5.39
N MET A 131 -3.89 2.55 6.55
CA MET A 131 -5.24 2.78 7.07
C MET A 131 -5.50 4.26 7.39
N ASN A 132 -4.51 4.97 7.92
CA ASN A 132 -4.63 6.38 8.29
C ASN A 132 -4.50 7.30 7.07
N LEU A 133 -3.48 7.12 6.26
CA LEU A 133 -3.14 7.95 5.11
C LEU A 133 -3.73 7.36 3.82
N MET A 134 -5.07 7.22 3.73
CA MET A 134 -5.73 6.45 2.64
C MET A 134 -5.29 6.87 1.24
N ARG A 135 -5.21 8.16 0.93
CA ARG A 135 -4.80 8.67 -0.38
C ARG A 135 -3.36 8.25 -0.71
N GLN A 136 -2.45 8.52 0.21
CA GLN A 136 -1.05 8.14 0.10
C GLN A 136 -0.90 6.61 0.07
N GLY A 137 -1.68 5.89 0.88
CA GLY A 137 -1.70 4.44 0.92
C GLY A 137 -2.13 3.80 -0.41
N ILE A 138 -3.18 4.33 -1.07
CA ILE A 138 -3.59 3.88 -2.41
C ILE A 138 -2.45 4.12 -3.42
N ALA A 139 -1.90 5.33 -3.44
CA ALA A 139 -0.81 5.68 -4.36
C ALA A 139 0.42 4.77 -4.14
N ALA A 140 0.84 4.59 -2.89
CA ALA A 140 1.95 3.72 -2.53
C ALA A 140 1.69 2.26 -2.90
N ALA A 141 0.49 1.73 -2.63
CA ALA A 141 0.12 0.37 -2.97
C ALA A 141 0.18 0.10 -4.48
N ILE A 142 -0.33 1.04 -5.30
CA ILE A 142 -0.26 0.96 -6.76
C ILE A 142 1.20 0.95 -7.23
N ILE A 143 2.04 1.83 -6.68
CA ILE A 143 3.46 1.93 -7.07
C ILE A 143 4.23 0.68 -6.63
N ILE A 144 4.01 0.20 -5.40
CA ILE A 144 4.63 -1.04 -4.91
C ILE A 144 4.26 -2.21 -5.83
N ALA A 145 2.98 -2.33 -6.22
CA ALA A 145 2.53 -3.37 -7.15
C ALA A 145 3.17 -3.25 -8.55
N ALA A 146 3.66 -2.07 -8.93
CA ALA A 146 4.34 -1.84 -10.20
C ALA A 146 5.87 -2.10 -10.15
N ILE A 147 6.47 -2.30 -8.98
CA ILE A 147 7.92 -2.58 -8.84
C ILE A 147 8.39 -3.76 -9.70
N PRO A 148 7.67 -4.90 -9.78
CA PRO A 148 8.08 -6.01 -10.66
C PRO A 148 8.16 -5.63 -12.15
N TRP A 149 7.42 -4.61 -12.57
CA TRP A 149 7.56 -4.07 -13.94
C TRP A 149 8.86 -3.30 -14.12
N LEU A 150 9.25 -2.52 -13.11
CA LEU A 150 10.53 -1.79 -13.13
C LEU A 150 11.71 -2.77 -13.17
N GLU A 151 11.70 -3.80 -12.31
CA GLU A 151 12.69 -4.85 -12.23
C GLU A 151 12.82 -5.64 -13.56
N SER A 152 11.69 -5.88 -14.23
CA SER A 152 11.68 -6.52 -15.56
C SER A 152 11.94 -5.58 -16.73
N GLY A 153 12.42 -4.34 -16.48
CA GLY A 153 12.75 -3.34 -17.50
C GLY A 153 11.55 -2.68 -18.17
N LYS A 154 10.33 -2.93 -17.74
CA LYS A 154 9.07 -2.36 -18.31
C LYS A 154 8.83 -0.94 -17.76
N ARG A 155 9.77 -0.03 -18.01
CA ARG A 155 9.83 1.33 -17.44
C ARG A 155 8.57 2.15 -17.74
N ILE A 156 8.01 2.02 -18.94
CA ILE A 156 6.79 2.76 -19.36
C ILE A 156 5.58 2.34 -18.51
N ARG A 157 5.43 1.02 -18.23
CA ARG A 157 4.34 0.52 -17.38
C ARG A 157 4.48 1.01 -15.94
N PHE A 158 5.71 1.02 -15.41
CA PHE A 158 5.98 1.57 -14.10
C PHE A 158 5.67 3.08 -14.07
N ALA A 159 6.13 3.86 -15.06
CA ALA A 159 5.84 5.28 -15.16
C ALA A 159 4.32 5.55 -15.21
N ALA A 160 3.57 4.78 -16.00
CA ALA A 160 2.11 4.89 -16.06
C ALA A 160 1.45 4.62 -14.71
N ALA A 161 1.93 3.62 -13.95
CA ALA A 161 1.43 3.33 -12.61
C ALA A 161 1.74 4.47 -11.63
N VAL A 162 2.94 5.07 -11.70
CA VAL A 162 3.31 6.23 -10.87
C VAL A 162 2.42 7.43 -11.20
N ILE A 163 2.22 7.75 -12.48
CA ILE A 163 1.33 8.84 -12.93
C ILE A 163 -0.09 8.57 -12.45
N PHE A 164 -0.59 7.35 -12.59
CA PHE A 164 -1.92 6.98 -12.08
C PHE A 164 -1.99 7.11 -10.55
N GLY A 165 -0.99 6.64 -9.81
CA GLY A 165 -0.90 6.80 -8.37
C GLY A 165 -0.89 8.26 -7.92
N SER A 166 -0.24 9.15 -8.69
CA SER A 166 -0.18 10.58 -8.39
C SER A 166 -1.53 11.28 -8.46
N LEU A 167 -2.52 10.71 -9.13
CA LEU A 167 -3.91 11.20 -9.12
C LEU A 167 -4.58 11.04 -7.74
N PHE A 168 -4.07 10.14 -6.90
CA PHE A 168 -4.55 9.92 -5.53
C PHE A 168 -3.70 10.65 -4.49
N HIS A 169 -2.40 10.82 -4.79
CA HIS A 169 -1.48 11.58 -3.92
C HIS A 169 -0.35 12.16 -4.74
N SER A 170 -0.35 13.49 -4.87
CA SER A 170 0.51 14.22 -5.81
C SER A 170 2.01 13.96 -5.65
N THR A 171 2.50 13.82 -4.39
CA THR A 171 3.93 13.56 -4.13
C THR A 171 4.41 12.19 -4.64
N ALA A 172 3.49 11.27 -4.97
CA ALA A 172 3.83 9.97 -5.57
C ALA A 172 4.62 10.10 -6.88
N ILE A 173 4.50 11.23 -7.60
CA ILE A 173 5.23 11.50 -8.85
C ILE A 173 6.75 11.42 -8.67
N VAL A 174 7.27 11.69 -7.46
CA VAL A 174 8.70 11.59 -7.13
C VAL A 174 9.24 10.17 -7.39
N MET A 175 8.38 9.16 -7.34
CA MET A 175 8.78 7.76 -7.59
C MET A 175 9.21 7.50 -9.03
N LEU A 176 8.97 8.43 -10.00
CA LEU A 176 9.57 8.36 -11.33
C LEU A 176 11.10 8.38 -11.27
N ALA A 177 11.70 8.95 -10.23
CA ALA A 177 13.14 8.92 -10.01
C ALA A 177 13.71 7.50 -9.87
N LEU A 178 12.89 6.51 -9.52
CA LEU A 178 13.33 5.10 -9.49
C LEU A 178 13.70 4.57 -10.88
N ILE A 179 13.18 5.15 -11.96
CA ILE A 179 13.49 4.70 -13.33
C ILE A 179 14.97 4.89 -13.67
N PRO A 180 15.56 6.10 -13.59
CA PRO A 180 16.99 6.26 -13.81
C PRO A 180 17.82 5.57 -12.72
N LEU A 181 17.38 5.57 -11.47
CA LEU A 181 18.08 4.91 -10.37
C LEU A 181 18.21 3.40 -10.58
N SER A 182 17.16 2.74 -11.10
CA SER A 182 17.17 1.30 -11.40
C SER A 182 18.15 0.91 -12.53
N ALA A 183 18.60 1.87 -13.33
CA ALA A 183 19.57 1.63 -14.40
C ALA A 183 21.03 1.68 -13.90
N LEU A 184 21.27 2.17 -12.69
CA LEU A 184 22.60 2.30 -12.12
C LEU A 184 23.02 0.98 -11.47
N ALA A 185 24.17 0.44 -11.90
CA ALA A 185 24.73 -0.75 -11.26
C ALA A 185 25.03 -0.46 -9.77
N PRO A 186 24.71 -1.40 -8.84
CA PRO A 186 24.94 -1.20 -7.41
C PRO A 186 26.43 -1.31 -7.04
N THR A 187 27.27 -0.43 -7.59
CA THR A 187 28.69 -0.35 -7.23
C THR A 187 28.87 0.40 -5.91
N LYS A 188 29.99 0.15 -5.21
CA LYS A 188 30.32 0.87 -3.97
C LYS A 188 30.27 2.41 -4.15
N LYS A 189 30.71 2.91 -5.32
CA LYS A 189 30.69 4.36 -5.64
C LYS A 189 29.25 4.89 -5.76
N VAL A 190 28.37 4.14 -6.43
CA VAL A 190 26.96 4.51 -6.59
C VAL A 190 26.23 4.48 -5.23
N MET A 191 26.48 3.45 -4.42
CA MET A 191 25.89 3.37 -3.07
C MET A 191 26.37 4.50 -2.16
N LEU A 192 27.67 4.85 -2.23
CA LEU A 192 28.20 6.00 -1.50
C LEU A 192 27.55 7.30 -1.99
N GLY A 193 27.38 7.46 -3.30
CA GLY A 193 26.68 8.61 -3.89
C GLY A 193 25.24 8.74 -3.37
N TYR A 194 24.49 7.65 -3.29
CA TYR A 194 23.15 7.65 -2.68
C TYR A 194 23.18 8.07 -1.21
N GLY A 195 24.15 7.57 -0.44
CA GLY A 195 24.33 7.96 0.96
C GLY A 195 24.61 9.45 1.12
N VAL A 196 25.49 10.00 0.28
CA VAL A 196 25.81 11.45 0.29
C VAL A 196 24.59 12.29 -0.08
N VAL A 197 23.85 11.92 -1.13
CA VAL A 197 22.62 12.64 -1.53
C VAL A 197 21.56 12.57 -0.44
N ALA A 198 21.33 11.38 0.14
CA ALA A 198 20.39 11.21 1.24
C ALA A 198 20.74 12.07 2.46
N LEU A 199 22.05 12.11 2.82
CA LEU A 199 22.53 12.95 3.91
C LEU A 199 22.38 14.43 3.60
N ALA A 200 22.69 14.87 2.39
CA ALA A 200 22.51 16.27 1.96
C ALA A 200 21.03 16.69 2.02
N LEU A 201 20.11 15.82 1.57
CA LEU A 201 18.67 16.07 1.66
C LEU A 201 18.18 16.09 3.12
N ALA A 202 18.70 15.24 3.99
CA ALA A 202 18.34 15.20 5.41
C ALA A 202 18.85 16.44 6.18
N LEU A 203 19.93 17.07 5.71
CA LEU A 203 20.52 18.27 6.32
C LEU A 203 20.04 19.56 5.64
N SER A 204 19.26 19.45 4.55
CA SER A 204 18.64 20.62 3.93
C SER A 204 17.51 21.15 4.81
N PRO A 205 17.41 22.47 5.06
CA PRO A 205 16.37 23.09 5.90
C PRO A 205 14.97 22.93 5.30
#